data_4cecbdfe61e04a2fd298fa4d6b18792e
#
_entry.id   4cecbdfe61e04a2fd298fa4d6b18792e
#
_cell.length_a   1.000
_cell.length_b   1.000
_cell.length_c   1.000
_cell.angle_alpha   90.00
_cell.angle_beta   90.00
_cell.angle_gamma   90.00
#
_symmetry.space_group_name_H-M   'P 1'
#
loop_
_entity.id
_entity.type
_entity.pdbx_description
1 polymer ?
#
loop_
_entity_poly.entity_id
_entity_poly.type
_entity_poly.pdbx_seq_one_letter_code
_entity_poly.pdbx_strand_id
1 'polypeptide(L)'
;MAKIKTLVLAGGQIHDFKGCGAEIRRILEADAQFAVTYVENDLSVFTKGGLNSYDVLVFYYTVGEISDEQKLGLLNWVASGKGYVGIHSAADSFRGCPDYRAMVGGYFVTHPRYRDYQVCVTDAEHPIMKDIVEVEPKEFFVKDEMYVTSYDERNHVLAQALWKDATVPVAWVKDWGQGRVFWLALGHDPAACKQDVFAKLLKRGIVWAATPPEKK
;
A
#
# COMPACT_ATOMS: atom_id res chain seq x y z
N MET A 1 14.40 1.16 20.29
CA MET A 1 14.69 1.14 18.84
C MET A 1 14.38 2.52 18.25
N ALA A 2 15.05 2.92 17.18
CA ALA A 2 14.70 4.15 16.47
C ALA A 2 13.31 4.00 15.83
N LYS A 3 12.54 5.07 15.79
CA LYS A 3 11.23 5.07 15.14
C LYS A 3 11.38 5.03 13.62
N ILE A 4 10.47 4.32 12.93
CA ILE A 4 10.38 4.33 11.46
C ILE A 4 9.81 5.68 11.02
N LYS A 5 10.60 6.44 10.28
CA LYS A 5 10.19 7.74 9.74
C LYS A 5 9.27 7.54 8.56
N THR A 6 7.99 7.74 8.78
CA THR A 6 6.93 7.42 7.84
C THR A 6 6.29 8.69 7.28
N LEU A 7 6.37 8.87 5.97
CA LEU A 7 5.58 9.89 5.26
C LEU A 7 4.26 9.26 4.83
N VAL A 8 3.15 9.85 5.23
CA VAL A 8 1.82 9.54 4.70
C VAL A 8 1.44 10.65 3.72
N LEU A 9 1.30 10.31 2.45
CA LEU A 9 0.81 11.22 1.42
C LEU A 9 -0.55 10.74 0.95
N ALA A 10 -1.58 11.54 1.24
CA ALA A 10 -2.95 11.31 0.81
C ALA A 10 -3.38 12.37 -0.20
N GLY A 11 -4.13 11.99 -1.23
CA GLY A 11 -4.56 12.97 -2.23
C GLY A 11 -5.26 12.38 -3.45
N GLY A 12 -5.29 13.18 -4.49
CA GLY A 12 -5.92 12.83 -5.77
C GLY A 12 -7.41 13.16 -5.81
N GLN A 13 -8.14 12.35 -6.54
CA GLN A 13 -9.56 12.53 -6.84
C GLN A 13 -10.36 11.29 -6.46
N ILE A 14 -11.68 11.34 -6.60
CA ILE A 14 -12.64 10.22 -6.47
C ILE A 14 -12.84 9.76 -5.02
N HIS A 15 -11.79 9.36 -4.31
CA HIS A 15 -11.88 8.84 -2.95
C HIS A 15 -11.89 9.95 -1.90
N ASP A 16 -12.45 9.68 -0.72
CA ASP A 16 -12.29 10.55 0.46
C ASP A 16 -10.87 10.44 1.02
N PHE A 17 -9.90 10.99 0.29
CA PHE A 17 -8.49 10.94 0.71
C PHE A 17 -8.25 11.65 2.05
N LYS A 18 -9.07 12.66 2.40
CA LYS A 18 -8.94 13.37 3.69
C LYS A 18 -9.35 12.47 4.85
N GLY A 19 -10.51 11.84 4.74
CA GLY A 19 -11.01 10.92 5.75
C GLY A 19 -10.14 9.67 5.90
N CYS A 20 -9.76 9.05 4.78
CA CYS A 20 -8.85 7.89 4.78
C CYS A 20 -7.45 8.26 5.28
N GLY A 21 -6.89 9.37 4.81
CA GLY A 21 -5.58 9.86 5.25
C GLY A 21 -5.54 10.18 6.75
N ALA A 22 -6.61 10.82 7.27
CA ALA A 22 -6.75 11.08 8.70
C ALA A 22 -6.79 9.78 9.53
N GLU A 23 -7.50 8.76 9.04
CA GLU A 23 -7.59 7.47 9.72
C GLU A 23 -6.25 6.70 9.67
N ILE A 24 -5.58 6.67 8.52
CA ILE A 24 -4.23 6.11 8.38
C ILE A 24 -3.27 6.80 9.35
N ARG A 25 -3.28 8.12 9.39
CA ARG A 25 -2.48 8.93 10.32
C ARG A 25 -2.78 8.56 11.78
N ARG A 26 -4.06 8.50 12.16
CA ARG A 26 -4.50 8.15 13.52
C ARG A 26 -3.98 6.77 13.95
N ILE A 27 -4.10 5.76 13.06
CA ILE A 27 -3.62 4.40 13.30
C ILE A 27 -2.11 4.39 13.59
N LEU A 28 -1.34 5.15 12.81
CA LEU A 28 0.12 5.15 12.93
C LEU A 28 0.62 6.01 14.08
N GLU A 29 0.02 7.17 14.36
CA GLU A 29 0.38 8.03 15.50
C GLU A 29 0.07 7.38 16.85
N ALA A 30 -0.90 6.47 16.91
CA ALA A 30 -1.22 5.68 18.11
C ALA A 30 -0.16 4.62 18.43
N ASP A 31 0.80 4.37 17.56
CA ASP A 31 1.84 3.36 17.72
C ASP A 31 3.23 4.03 17.81
N ALA A 32 3.87 3.89 18.95
CA ALA A 32 5.15 4.53 19.26
C ALA A 32 6.30 4.11 18.32
N GLN A 33 6.10 3.07 17.49
CA GLN A 33 7.09 2.58 16.53
C GLN A 33 7.27 3.52 15.33
N PHE A 34 6.27 4.37 15.03
CA PHE A 34 6.28 5.26 13.88
C PHE A 34 6.54 6.72 14.26
N ALA A 35 7.29 7.42 13.40
CA ALA A 35 7.40 8.88 13.41
C ALA A 35 6.71 9.39 12.14
N VAL A 36 5.49 9.87 12.28
CA VAL A 36 4.58 10.17 11.17
C VAL A 36 4.68 11.62 10.74
N THR A 37 4.83 11.83 9.43
CA THR A 37 4.58 13.11 8.76
C THR A 37 3.41 12.91 7.80
N TYR A 38 2.44 13.81 7.81
CA TYR A 38 1.26 13.73 6.96
C TYR A 38 1.23 14.91 5.98
N VAL A 39 1.00 14.61 4.70
CA VAL A 39 0.95 15.58 3.61
C VAL A 39 -0.26 15.32 2.73
N GLU A 40 -0.95 16.36 2.29
CA GLU A 40 -2.09 16.29 1.38
C GLU A 40 -1.77 16.91 0.02
N ASN A 41 -2.03 16.17 -1.06
CA ASN A 41 -1.95 16.63 -2.45
C ASN A 41 -0.63 17.31 -2.87
N ASP A 42 0.43 17.12 -2.12
CA ASP A 42 1.72 17.74 -2.45
C ASP A 42 2.72 16.71 -2.97
N LEU A 43 2.75 16.53 -4.29
CA LEU A 43 3.71 15.67 -4.97
C LEU A 43 5.11 16.32 -5.11
N SER A 44 5.31 17.57 -4.69
CA SER A 44 6.63 18.21 -4.72
C SER A 44 7.61 17.53 -3.76
N VAL A 45 7.11 16.78 -2.77
CA VAL A 45 7.92 15.94 -1.87
C VAL A 45 8.74 14.88 -2.61
N PHE A 46 8.37 14.52 -3.84
CA PHE A 46 9.11 13.58 -4.68
C PHE A 46 10.33 14.20 -5.35
N THR A 47 10.50 15.52 -5.25
CA THR A 47 11.61 16.26 -5.86
C THR A 47 12.58 16.81 -4.80
N LYS A 48 13.75 17.25 -5.24
CA LYS A 48 14.73 18.01 -4.41
C LYS A 48 15.08 17.34 -3.06
N GLY A 49 15.02 16.01 -3.00
CA GLY A 49 15.36 15.28 -1.78
C GLY A 49 14.29 15.34 -0.68
N GLY A 50 13.07 15.75 -0.99
CA GLY A 50 11.96 15.82 -0.03
C GLY A 50 11.65 14.48 0.66
N LEU A 51 11.96 13.35 0.01
CA LEU A 51 11.81 12.01 0.58
C LEU A 51 12.99 11.55 1.45
N ASN A 52 14.16 12.23 1.41
CA ASN A 52 15.40 11.72 1.99
C ASN A 52 15.35 11.49 3.51
N SER A 53 14.51 12.23 4.22
CA SER A 53 14.36 12.11 5.67
C SER A 53 13.47 10.95 6.12
N TYR A 54 12.83 10.23 5.19
CA TYR A 54 11.90 9.15 5.49
C TYR A 54 12.49 7.78 5.18
N ASP A 55 11.94 6.76 5.82
CA ASP A 55 12.26 5.36 5.61
C ASP A 55 11.20 4.67 4.76
N VAL A 56 9.92 5.10 4.91
CA VAL A 56 8.77 4.55 4.18
C VAL A 56 7.83 5.68 3.75
N LEU A 57 7.31 5.54 2.52
CA LEU A 57 6.17 6.29 2.01
C LEU A 57 4.91 5.42 2.09
N VAL A 58 3.88 5.88 2.79
CA VAL A 58 2.51 5.37 2.69
C VAL A 58 1.76 6.26 1.71
N PHE A 59 1.30 5.69 0.62
CA PHE A 59 0.72 6.43 -0.48
C PHE A 59 -0.75 6.05 -0.69
N TYR A 60 -1.65 6.98 -0.39
CA TYR A 60 -3.09 6.90 -0.63
C TYR A 60 -3.49 7.99 -1.62
N TYR A 61 -3.49 7.68 -2.89
CA TYR A 61 -3.69 8.68 -3.94
C TYR A 61 -4.49 8.07 -5.11
N THR A 62 -5.34 8.88 -5.75
CA THR A 62 -6.14 8.39 -6.88
C THR A 62 -6.01 9.32 -8.08
N VAL A 63 -5.75 8.73 -9.25
CA VAL A 63 -5.62 9.47 -10.53
C VAL A 63 -4.42 10.43 -10.47
N GLY A 64 -4.59 11.67 -10.92
CA GLY A 64 -3.54 12.69 -10.95
C GLY A 64 -2.47 12.45 -12.01
N GLU A 65 -1.61 13.45 -12.14
CA GLU A 65 -0.46 13.46 -13.04
C GLU A 65 0.83 13.53 -12.24
N ILE A 66 1.88 12.96 -12.76
CA ILE A 66 3.22 13.00 -12.18
C ILE A 66 4.21 13.51 -13.23
N SER A 67 5.02 14.51 -12.89
CA SER A 67 6.07 14.99 -13.78
C SER A 67 7.23 13.98 -13.87
N ASP A 68 8.07 14.08 -14.89
CA ASP A 68 9.25 13.22 -15.02
C ASP A 68 10.21 13.37 -13.84
N GLU A 69 10.40 14.59 -13.32
CA GLU A 69 11.24 14.84 -12.15
C GLU A 69 10.68 14.15 -10.90
N GLN A 70 9.37 14.29 -10.65
CA GLN A 70 8.69 13.63 -9.53
C GLN A 70 8.72 12.11 -9.65
N LYS A 71 8.45 11.59 -10.85
CA LYS A 71 8.53 10.16 -11.16
C LYS A 71 9.92 9.61 -10.85
N LEU A 72 10.96 10.21 -11.41
CA LEU A 72 12.33 9.78 -11.19
C LEU A 72 12.73 9.89 -9.71
N GLY A 73 12.31 10.95 -9.03
CA GLY A 73 12.56 11.12 -7.61
C GLY A 73 11.96 9.99 -6.77
N LEU A 74 10.69 9.66 -7.00
CA LEU A 74 10.01 8.56 -6.32
C LEU A 74 10.65 7.19 -6.61
N LEU A 75 10.80 6.86 -7.90
CA LEU A 75 11.29 5.55 -8.32
C LEU A 75 12.73 5.29 -7.83
N ASN A 76 13.61 6.29 -7.96
CA ASN A 76 14.99 6.18 -7.51
C ASN A 76 15.09 6.12 -5.98
N TRP A 77 14.23 6.85 -5.26
CA TRP A 77 14.21 6.82 -3.81
C TRP A 77 13.80 5.42 -3.31
N VAL A 78 12.76 4.81 -3.86
CA VAL A 78 12.42 3.41 -3.51
C VAL A 78 13.56 2.48 -3.90
N ALA A 79 14.09 2.59 -5.12
CA ALA A 79 15.17 1.74 -5.62
C ALA A 79 16.46 1.83 -4.78
N SER A 80 16.67 2.93 -4.04
CA SER A 80 17.83 3.11 -3.14
C SER A 80 17.74 2.34 -1.82
N GLY A 81 16.69 1.56 -1.58
CA GLY A 81 16.51 0.75 -0.38
C GLY A 81 15.40 1.26 0.57
N LYS A 82 14.53 2.12 0.08
CA LYS A 82 13.41 2.68 0.86
C LYS A 82 12.11 1.90 0.63
N GLY A 83 11.17 2.05 1.58
CA GLY A 83 9.89 1.36 1.54
C GLY A 83 8.78 2.15 0.86
N TYR A 84 7.99 1.46 0.04
CA TYR A 84 6.75 2.00 -0.50
C TYR A 84 5.57 1.12 -0.07
N VAL A 85 4.53 1.75 0.49
CA VAL A 85 3.28 1.10 0.89
C VAL A 85 2.13 1.80 0.16
N GLY A 86 1.66 1.17 -0.91
CA GLY A 86 0.50 1.65 -1.68
C GLY A 86 -0.80 1.12 -1.10
N ILE A 87 -1.72 2.03 -0.81
CA ILE A 87 -3.03 1.68 -0.25
C ILE A 87 -4.10 1.90 -1.31
N HIS A 88 -4.94 0.88 -1.51
CA HIS A 88 -6.14 0.92 -2.33
C HIS A 88 -5.89 1.57 -3.70
N SER A 89 -6.33 2.81 -3.84
CA SER A 89 -6.25 3.60 -5.06
C SER A 89 -4.84 4.00 -5.50
N ALA A 90 -3.81 3.66 -4.73
CA ALA A 90 -2.43 3.78 -5.20
C ALA A 90 -2.20 3.00 -6.52
N ALA A 91 -2.94 1.90 -6.74
CA ALA A 91 -2.91 1.18 -8.02
C ALA A 91 -3.67 1.88 -9.16
N ASP A 92 -4.43 2.93 -8.87
CA ASP A 92 -5.14 3.75 -9.87
C ASP A 92 -4.51 5.15 -10.04
N SER A 93 -3.35 5.38 -9.44
CA SER A 93 -2.62 6.65 -9.57
C SER A 93 -1.85 6.72 -10.86
N PHE A 94 -1.69 7.93 -11.38
CA PHE A 94 -0.82 8.24 -12.51
C PHE A 94 -1.03 7.30 -13.70
N ARG A 95 -2.28 7.15 -14.15
CA ARG A 95 -2.72 6.18 -15.17
C ARG A 95 -1.88 6.18 -16.45
N GLY A 96 -1.29 7.31 -16.81
CA GLY A 96 -0.40 7.47 -17.95
C GLY A 96 1.06 7.08 -17.71
N CYS A 97 1.43 6.62 -16.50
CA CYS A 97 2.82 6.36 -16.13
C CYS A 97 3.12 4.85 -16.00
N PRO A 98 3.65 4.19 -17.04
CA PRO A 98 3.96 2.76 -16.99
C PRO A 98 5.07 2.42 -15.99
N ASP A 99 6.04 3.31 -15.78
CA ASP A 99 7.13 3.09 -14.82
C ASP A 99 6.60 3.02 -13.39
N TYR A 100 5.64 3.90 -13.04
CA TYR A 100 4.98 3.85 -11.74
C TYR A 100 4.20 2.55 -11.54
N ARG A 101 3.43 2.13 -12.56
CA ARG A 101 2.71 0.85 -12.53
C ARG A 101 3.65 -0.34 -12.35
N ALA A 102 4.81 -0.30 -13.03
CA ALA A 102 5.83 -1.34 -12.88
C ALA A 102 6.40 -1.39 -11.47
N MET A 103 6.61 -0.23 -10.83
CA MET A 103 7.05 -0.16 -9.42
C MET A 103 5.98 -0.71 -8.48
N VAL A 104 4.73 -0.25 -8.59
CA VAL A 104 3.63 -0.74 -7.74
C VAL A 104 3.36 -2.23 -7.97
N GLY A 105 3.56 -2.72 -9.18
CA GLY A 105 3.37 -4.12 -9.57
C GLY A 105 2.01 -4.42 -10.18
N GLY A 106 1.17 -3.41 -10.43
CA GLY A 106 -0.14 -3.59 -11.02
C GLY A 106 -0.91 -2.28 -11.15
N TYR A 107 -2.10 -2.38 -11.72
CA TYR A 107 -3.00 -1.24 -11.86
C TYR A 107 -4.46 -1.68 -11.77
N PHE A 108 -5.29 -0.75 -11.36
CA PHE A 108 -6.74 -0.91 -11.25
C PHE A 108 -7.39 -1.15 -12.62
N VAL A 109 -8.34 -2.09 -12.68
CA VAL A 109 -9.13 -2.40 -13.87
C VAL A 109 -10.61 -2.13 -13.62
N THR A 110 -11.16 -2.67 -12.54
CA THR A 110 -12.58 -2.53 -12.19
C THR A 110 -12.82 -2.94 -10.73
N HIS A 111 -14.05 -2.81 -10.28
CA HIS A 111 -14.51 -3.29 -8.97
C HIS A 111 -15.99 -3.69 -9.03
N PRO A 112 -16.46 -4.65 -8.22
CA PRO A 112 -17.88 -4.82 -7.91
C PRO A 112 -18.38 -3.68 -7.00
N ARG A 113 -19.65 -3.69 -6.69
CA ARG A 113 -20.19 -2.79 -5.66
C ARG A 113 -19.55 -3.06 -4.31
N TYR A 114 -19.40 -2.02 -3.50
CA TYR A 114 -18.97 -2.09 -2.11
C TYR A 114 -19.79 -3.14 -1.33
N ARG A 115 -19.13 -4.08 -0.65
CA ARG A 115 -19.78 -5.22 -0.01
C ARG A 115 -18.86 -5.95 0.98
N ASP A 116 -19.47 -6.85 1.75
CA ASP A 116 -18.69 -7.84 2.48
C ASP A 116 -18.10 -8.88 1.52
N TYR A 117 -16.84 -9.26 1.73
CA TYR A 117 -16.21 -10.37 1.02
C TYR A 117 -15.13 -11.05 1.84
N GLN A 118 -14.87 -12.28 1.47
CA GLN A 118 -13.88 -13.14 2.10
C GLN A 118 -12.52 -12.92 1.43
N VAL A 119 -11.48 -12.91 2.25
CA VAL A 119 -10.08 -12.84 1.84
C VAL A 119 -9.35 -14.07 2.35
N CYS A 120 -8.72 -14.81 1.43
CA CYS A 120 -7.90 -15.97 1.74
C CYS A 120 -6.43 -15.57 1.81
N VAL A 121 -5.75 -15.95 2.88
CA VAL A 121 -4.30 -15.75 3.03
C VAL A 121 -3.57 -16.80 2.20
N THR A 122 -2.67 -16.37 1.30
CA THR A 122 -1.90 -17.27 0.43
C THR A 122 -0.53 -17.63 0.98
N ASP A 123 0.04 -16.76 1.85
CA ASP A 123 1.29 -17.00 2.56
C ASP A 123 1.17 -16.52 4.02
N ALA A 124 0.78 -17.44 4.91
CA ALA A 124 0.59 -17.16 6.33
C ALA A 124 1.92 -16.99 7.10
N GLU A 125 3.04 -17.45 6.54
CA GLU A 125 4.35 -17.35 7.19
C GLU A 125 5.04 -16.01 6.89
N HIS A 126 4.56 -15.29 5.87
CA HIS A 126 5.13 -13.98 5.55
C HIS A 126 4.93 -12.99 6.71
N PRO A 127 5.94 -12.18 7.09
CA PRO A 127 5.87 -11.28 8.25
C PRO A 127 4.67 -10.34 8.28
N ILE A 128 4.15 -9.93 7.12
CA ILE A 128 2.95 -9.10 7.03
C ILE A 128 1.70 -9.88 7.43
N MET A 129 1.60 -11.16 7.05
CA MET A 129 0.40 -11.99 7.23
C MET A 129 0.42 -12.83 8.49
N LYS A 130 1.59 -13.05 9.08
CA LYS A 130 1.75 -13.86 10.28
C LYS A 130 0.78 -13.40 11.38
N ASP A 131 0.04 -14.34 11.97
CA ASP A 131 -0.95 -14.09 13.04
C ASP A 131 -2.07 -13.08 12.66
N ILE A 132 -2.35 -12.87 11.36
CA ILE A 132 -3.56 -12.15 10.93
C ILE A 132 -4.78 -13.00 11.20
N VAL A 133 -4.69 -14.31 10.96
CA VAL A 133 -5.70 -15.31 11.30
C VAL A 133 -5.02 -16.45 12.06
N GLU A 134 -5.51 -16.73 13.27
CA GLU A 134 -4.90 -17.72 14.15
C GLU A 134 -5.36 -19.16 13.87
N VAL A 135 -6.55 -19.33 13.28
CA VAL A 135 -7.18 -20.63 13.02
C VAL A 135 -7.31 -20.93 11.53
N GLU A 136 -7.41 -22.21 11.18
CA GLU A 136 -7.71 -22.65 9.81
C GLU A 136 -9.23 -22.68 9.56
N PRO A 137 -9.69 -22.38 8.32
CA PRO A 137 -8.87 -21.89 7.20
C PRO A 137 -8.34 -20.49 7.43
N LYS A 138 -7.17 -20.15 6.86
CA LYS A 138 -6.54 -18.82 6.98
C LYS A 138 -7.31 -17.79 6.14
N GLU A 139 -8.44 -17.35 6.66
CA GLU A 139 -9.39 -16.48 5.97
C GLU A 139 -9.93 -15.41 6.92
N PHE A 140 -10.23 -14.24 6.37
CA PHE A 140 -10.93 -13.19 7.11
C PHE A 140 -11.95 -12.47 6.23
N PHE A 141 -12.92 -11.82 6.84
CA PHE A 141 -13.94 -11.04 6.15
C PHE A 141 -13.66 -9.55 6.28
N VAL A 142 -13.92 -8.82 5.20
CA VAL A 142 -13.85 -7.37 5.17
C VAL A 142 -15.10 -6.80 4.51
N LYS A 143 -15.46 -5.59 4.88
CA LYS A 143 -16.43 -4.79 4.17
C LYS A 143 -15.70 -3.65 3.47
N ASP A 144 -15.56 -3.76 2.14
CA ASP A 144 -14.73 -2.85 1.36
C ASP A 144 -15.10 -2.89 -0.13
N GLU A 145 -14.45 -2.05 -0.93
CA GLU A 145 -14.48 -2.15 -2.38
C GLU A 145 -13.37 -3.11 -2.85
N MET A 146 -13.81 -4.23 -3.42
CA MET A 146 -12.88 -5.23 -3.94
C MET A 146 -12.22 -4.72 -5.23
N TYR A 147 -10.95 -4.38 -5.21
CA TYR A 147 -10.22 -4.02 -6.43
C TYR A 147 -9.90 -5.25 -7.27
N VAL A 148 -10.29 -5.20 -8.53
CA VAL A 148 -9.84 -6.12 -9.57
C VAL A 148 -8.72 -5.44 -10.31
N THR A 149 -7.52 -5.99 -10.23
CA THR A 149 -6.30 -5.40 -10.79
C THR A 149 -5.71 -6.27 -11.90
N SER A 150 -5.11 -5.63 -12.90
CA SER A 150 -4.09 -6.28 -13.72
C SER A 150 -2.76 -6.14 -12.98
N TYR A 151 -2.05 -7.23 -12.75
CA TYR A 151 -0.83 -7.23 -11.95
C TYR A 151 0.28 -8.10 -12.59
N ASP A 152 1.51 -7.85 -12.18
CA ASP A 152 2.67 -8.64 -12.59
C ASP A 152 2.65 -9.99 -11.83
N GLU A 153 2.60 -11.10 -12.56
CA GLU A 153 2.59 -12.46 -11.98
C GLU A 153 3.84 -12.78 -11.14
N ARG A 154 4.90 -11.99 -11.28
CA ARG A 154 6.11 -12.08 -10.45
C ARG A 154 5.94 -11.46 -9.06
N ASN A 155 4.86 -10.74 -8.81
CA ASN A 155 4.58 -10.24 -7.47
C ASN A 155 4.29 -11.42 -6.55
N HIS A 156 4.81 -11.35 -5.32
CA HIS A 156 4.47 -12.31 -4.30
C HIS A 156 3.11 -11.93 -3.67
N VAL A 157 2.06 -12.63 -4.08
CA VAL A 157 0.70 -12.41 -3.56
C VAL A 157 0.58 -13.01 -2.17
N LEU A 158 0.16 -12.19 -1.20
CA LEU A 158 0.03 -12.58 0.21
C LEU A 158 -1.41 -12.92 0.61
N ALA A 159 -2.38 -12.32 -0.08
CA ALA A 159 -3.80 -12.55 0.15
C ALA A 159 -4.59 -12.31 -1.14
N GLN A 160 -5.68 -13.03 -1.30
CA GLN A 160 -6.53 -12.97 -2.48
C GLN A 160 -8.01 -13.12 -2.13
N ALA A 161 -8.88 -12.65 -3.00
CA ALA A 161 -10.33 -12.85 -2.91
C ALA A 161 -10.86 -13.50 -4.20
N LEU A 162 -12.05 -14.06 -4.13
CA LEU A 162 -12.72 -14.62 -5.31
C LEU A 162 -13.61 -13.57 -5.97
N TRP A 163 -13.38 -13.33 -7.25
CA TRP A 163 -14.23 -12.48 -8.10
C TRP A 163 -14.70 -13.27 -9.31
N LYS A 164 -16.02 -13.57 -9.38
CA LYS A 164 -16.58 -14.48 -10.39
C LYS A 164 -15.85 -15.84 -10.29
N ASP A 165 -15.23 -16.29 -11.37
CA ASP A 165 -14.53 -17.57 -11.44
C ASP A 165 -13.00 -17.41 -11.37
N ALA A 166 -12.49 -16.24 -10.93
CA ALA A 166 -11.07 -15.94 -10.84
C ALA A 166 -10.70 -15.39 -9.48
N THR A 167 -9.47 -15.65 -9.04
CA THR A 167 -8.89 -15.01 -7.86
C THR A 167 -8.31 -13.64 -8.23
N VAL A 168 -8.49 -12.68 -7.34
CA VAL A 168 -7.92 -11.33 -7.45
C VAL A 168 -7.04 -11.04 -6.24
N PRO A 169 -5.83 -10.51 -6.42
CA PRO A 169 -4.98 -10.15 -5.29
C PRO A 169 -5.62 -9.07 -4.42
N VAL A 170 -5.51 -9.25 -3.10
CA VAL A 170 -5.87 -8.24 -2.10
C VAL A 170 -4.62 -7.59 -1.49
N ALA A 171 -3.51 -8.33 -1.47
CA ALA A 171 -2.23 -7.82 -1.03
C ALA A 171 -1.10 -8.52 -1.78
N TRP A 172 -0.08 -7.75 -2.15
CA TRP A 172 1.18 -8.31 -2.68
C TRP A 172 2.38 -7.53 -2.20
N VAL A 173 3.53 -8.19 -2.33
CA VAL A 173 4.84 -7.57 -2.13
C VAL A 173 5.74 -7.81 -3.33
N LYS A 174 6.71 -6.94 -3.50
CA LYS A 174 7.79 -7.08 -4.48
C LYS A 174 8.99 -6.25 -4.10
N ASP A 175 10.13 -6.55 -4.69
CA ASP A 175 11.31 -5.70 -4.61
C ASP A 175 11.32 -4.68 -5.76
N TRP A 176 11.89 -3.50 -5.51
CA TRP A 176 12.18 -2.48 -6.50
C TRP A 176 13.58 -1.92 -6.28
N GLY A 177 14.54 -2.35 -7.09
CA GLY A 177 15.96 -2.11 -6.81
C GLY A 177 16.38 -2.73 -5.49
N GLN A 178 16.84 -1.92 -4.55
CA GLN A 178 17.17 -2.34 -3.19
C GLN A 178 16.03 -2.10 -2.19
N GLY A 179 14.94 -1.52 -2.63
CA GLY A 179 13.78 -1.20 -1.79
C GLY A 179 12.66 -2.22 -1.91
N ARG A 180 11.64 -2.03 -1.09
CA ARG A 180 10.49 -2.93 -0.98
C ARG A 180 9.19 -2.21 -1.23
N VAL A 181 8.30 -2.87 -1.95
CA VAL A 181 6.96 -2.39 -2.26
C VAL A 181 5.93 -3.35 -1.67
N PHE A 182 5.01 -2.83 -0.90
CA PHE A 182 3.81 -3.50 -0.44
C PHE A 182 2.60 -2.76 -0.99
N TRP A 183 1.66 -3.49 -1.60
CA TRP A 183 0.36 -2.93 -1.98
C TRP A 183 -0.77 -3.68 -1.29
N LEU A 184 -1.75 -2.93 -0.80
CA LEU A 184 -2.94 -3.41 -0.10
C LEU A 184 -4.20 -2.85 -0.76
N ALA A 185 -5.07 -3.73 -1.25
CA ALA A 185 -6.33 -3.36 -1.91
C ALA A 185 -7.36 -2.71 -0.98
N LEU A 186 -7.26 -2.96 0.33
CA LEU A 186 -8.22 -2.48 1.32
C LEU A 186 -8.08 -0.97 1.55
N GLY A 187 -9.16 -0.35 2.08
CA GLY A 187 -9.15 1.04 2.51
C GLY A 187 -9.86 2.02 1.57
N HIS A 188 -10.93 1.58 0.89
CA HIS A 188 -11.72 2.43 -0.02
C HIS A 188 -12.25 3.70 0.64
N ASP A 189 -12.72 3.59 1.87
CA ASP A 189 -13.30 4.68 2.62
C ASP A 189 -12.84 4.69 4.09
N PRO A 190 -13.16 5.73 4.88
CA PRO A 190 -12.79 5.78 6.28
C PRO A 190 -13.34 4.63 7.13
N ALA A 191 -14.48 4.03 6.76
CA ALA A 191 -15.05 2.90 7.47
C ALA A 191 -14.22 1.62 7.21
N ALA A 192 -13.80 1.41 5.97
CA ALA A 192 -12.88 0.34 5.60
C ALA A 192 -11.52 0.49 6.31
N CYS A 193 -10.97 1.70 6.40
CA CYS A 193 -9.73 1.99 7.10
C CYS A 193 -9.81 1.74 8.62
N LYS A 194 -10.99 1.78 9.24
CA LYS A 194 -11.20 1.52 10.67
C LYS A 194 -11.21 0.04 11.05
N GLN A 195 -11.26 -0.87 10.10
CA GLN A 195 -11.25 -2.30 10.39
C GLN A 195 -9.90 -2.72 11.00
N ASP A 196 -9.94 -3.54 12.04
CA ASP A 196 -8.74 -3.99 12.76
C ASP A 196 -7.72 -4.68 11.85
N VAL A 197 -8.22 -5.48 10.89
CA VAL A 197 -7.35 -6.16 9.93
C VAL A 197 -6.61 -5.18 9.03
N PHE A 198 -7.27 -4.09 8.59
CA PHE A 198 -6.62 -3.02 7.83
C PHE A 198 -5.48 -2.40 8.63
N ALA A 199 -5.74 -2.03 9.89
CA ALA A 199 -4.73 -1.42 10.76
C ALA A 199 -3.53 -2.35 11.02
N LYS A 200 -3.79 -3.65 11.21
CA LYS A 200 -2.73 -4.66 11.36
C LYS A 200 -1.87 -4.78 10.10
N LEU A 201 -2.51 -4.93 8.94
CA LEU A 201 -1.81 -5.07 7.65
C LEU A 201 -1.02 -3.82 7.28
N LEU A 202 -1.59 -2.63 7.48
CA LEU A 202 -0.91 -1.35 7.26
C LEU A 202 0.38 -1.26 8.08
N LYS A 203 0.30 -1.46 9.40
CA LYS A 203 1.46 -1.36 10.29
C LYS A 203 2.54 -2.38 9.95
N ARG A 204 2.17 -3.62 9.73
CA ARG A 204 3.12 -4.68 9.36
C ARG A 204 3.74 -4.46 7.98
N GLY A 205 2.94 -3.97 7.02
CA GLY A 205 3.42 -3.58 5.70
C GLY A 205 4.50 -2.50 5.77
N ILE A 206 4.30 -1.49 6.62
CA ILE A 206 5.28 -0.43 6.84
C ILE A 206 6.56 -0.99 7.47
N VAL A 207 6.46 -1.81 8.51
CA VAL A 207 7.62 -2.43 9.17
C VAL A 207 8.41 -3.28 8.19
N TRP A 208 7.73 -4.11 7.41
CA TRP A 208 8.37 -4.95 6.40
C TRP A 208 9.04 -4.13 5.30
N ALA A 209 8.35 -3.10 4.78
CA ALA A 209 8.89 -2.25 3.72
C ALA A 209 10.09 -1.39 4.19
N ALA A 210 10.12 -1.00 5.47
CA ALA A 210 11.24 -0.28 6.08
C ALA A 210 12.48 -1.15 6.31
N THR A 211 12.34 -2.48 6.26
CA THR A 211 13.44 -3.42 6.46
C THR A 211 14.05 -3.76 5.10
N PRO A 212 15.31 -3.39 4.82
CA PRO A 212 15.94 -3.74 3.54
C PRO A 212 15.90 -5.25 3.29
N PRO A 213 15.85 -5.70 2.02
CA PRO A 213 16.00 -7.10 1.68
C PRO A 213 17.33 -7.64 2.24
N GLU A 214 17.31 -8.90 2.69
CA GLU A 214 18.58 -9.57 3.03
C GLU A 214 19.48 -9.61 1.79
N LYS A 215 20.71 -9.19 1.95
CA LYS A 215 21.69 -9.30 0.85
C LYS A 215 21.90 -10.78 0.54
N LYS A 216 21.46 -11.18 -0.65
CA LYS A 216 21.77 -12.50 -1.18
C LYS A 216 23.22 -12.60 -1.58
#